data_b7d5955253b311e88b2edd25d467353e
#
_entry.id   b7d5955253b311e88b2edd25d467353e
#
_cell.length_a   1.000
_cell.length_b   1.000
_cell.length_c   1.000
_cell.angle_alpha   90.00
_cell.angle_beta   90.00
_cell.angle_gamma   90.00
#
_symmetry.space_group_name_H-M   'P 1'
#
loop_
_entity.id
_entity.type
_entity.pdbx_description
1 polymer ?
#
loop_
_entity_poly.entity_id
_entity_poly.type
_entity_poly.pdbx_seq_one_letter_code
_entity_poly.pdbx_strand_id
1 'polypeptide(L)'
;MAFPKGIIELVDSLYQQGVNEAVICPGSRNAPLMIALTRHSGFKSYSISDERSAGFFGLGIALKTGKPVIICCTSGSAGLNFAPAVVEAFFQEVPLIVLTADRPKEWIGQWDGQTIYQENLYGNHSKAFFDFETDDCSSAPPVALAEPKGPVQINVPIREPFYPEPGFILENSSAIFQNENLTKFKVQSSKMDFSYFNQAISSAEKILVTVGQMEDNSIFETLSAYGIPVIGDATSNCGSTIAHDLLLADESLWPTLQPDLHIHFGKSFVSKRIKQFLRSHKPKQSWLIHPNPIGRPDPFLCLTHIVNTDAQSFISGAEWATKSWNTWNSAKITPLQTAFFAKPNWTEIHLYQAITEAIEQKEAEVHIANSLAVRYINWTLAKFNTTEVFSNRGTSGIDGCLSTAVGAAQKTDKLCISIIGDVAFQYDRNALWNHYIPANLRIIVFNNGGGGIFRNLEGAKELPELDEFMETKQSFTAENTCKDAGISYFSASIAPELDLKTFLNCKGPALLEIHTNSIENASELKRYMSLFKA
;
A
#
# COMPACT_ATOMS: atom_id res chain seq x y z
N MET A 1 19.67 -39.82 0.96
CA MET A 1 18.52 -39.59 1.85
C MET A 1 17.35 -39.11 1.03
N ALA A 2 16.13 -39.52 1.32
CA ALA A 2 14.96 -39.04 0.61
C ALA A 2 14.74 -37.52 0.93
N PHE A 3 14.27 -36.77 -0.05
CA PHE A 3 13.89 -35.36 0.15
C PHE A 3 12.74 -35.28 1.16
N PRO A 4 12.70 -34.27 2.06
CA PRO A 4 11.69 -34.20 3.11
C PRO A 4 10.26 -34.18 2.54
N LYS A 5 9.50 -35.25 2.79
CA LYS A 5 8.16 -35.46 2.25
C LYS A 5 7.19 -34.34 2.73
N GLY A 6 7.32 -33.95 4.00
CA GLY A 6 6.48 -32.87 4.57
C GLY A 6 6.62 -31.54 3.90
N ILE A 7 7.80 -31.20 3.36
CA ILE A 7 7.99 -29.97 2.60
C ILE A 7 7.22 -30.03 1.26
N ILE A 8 7.21 -31.18 0.60
CA ILE A 8 6.45 -31.40 -0.63
C ILE A 8 4.94 -31.20 -0.34
N GLU A 9 4.46 -31.85 0.70
CA GLU A 9 3.05 -31.79 1.10
C GLU A 9 2.63 -30.39 1.55
N LEU A 10 3.51 -29.65 2.25
CA LEU A 10 3.26 -28.24 2.59
C LEU A 10 3.06 -27.40 1.33
N VAL A 11 3.98 -27.51 0.36
CA VAL A 11 3.93 -26.73 -0.89
C VAL A 11 2.69 -27.10 -1.71
N ASP A 12 2.38 -28.39 -1.85
CA ASP A 12 1.17 -28.88 -2.52
C ASP A 12 -0.11 -28.36 -1.85
N SER A 13 -0.15 -28.38 -0.51
CA SER A 13 -1.29 -27.86 0.27
C SER A 13 -1.49 -26.36 0.06
N LEU A 14 -0.41 -25.57 0.06
CA LEU A 14 -0.48 -24.14 -0.22
C LEU A 14 -0.98 -23.86 -1.64
N TYR A 15 -0.51 -24.65 -2.62
CA TYR A 15 -0.99 -24.54 -4.00
C TYR A 15 -2.50 -24.84 -4.11
N GLN A 16 -2.98 -25.88 -3.49
CA GLN A 16 -4.41 -26.24 -3.46
C GLN A 16 -5.27 -25.18 -2.80
N GLN A 17 -4.70 -24.36 -1.90
CA GLN A 17 -5.35 -23.21 -1.29
C GLN A 17 -5.28 -21.94 -2.16
N GLY A 18 -4.82 -22.04 -3.40
CA GLY A 18 -4.78 -20.96 -4.37
C GLY A 18 -3.52 -20.10 -4.33
N VAL A 19 -2.48 -20.54 -3.61
CA VAL A 19 -1.18 -19.85 -3.59
C VAL A 19 -0.36 -20.33 -4.78
N ASN A 20 0.02 -19.43 -5.66
CA ASN A 20 0.76 -19.77 -6.88
C ASN A 20 1.94 -18.82 -7.19
N GLU A 21 2.28 -17.95 -6.27
CA GLU A 21 3.38 -17.00 -6.39
C GLU A 21 4.31 -17.11 -5.19
N ALA A 22 5.62 -17.16 -5.43
CA ALA A 22 6.62 -17.24 -4.38
C ALA A 22 7.80 -16.31 -4.66
N VAL A 23 8.16 -15.47 -3.70
CA VAL A 23 9.37 -14.64 -3.70
C VAL A 23 10.35 -15.27 -2.74
N ILE A 24 11.52 -15.67 -3.24
CA ILE A 24 12.46 -16.51 -2.52
C ILE A 24 13.79 -15.79 -2.39
N CYS A 25 14.25 -15.60 -1.15
CA CYS A 25 15.58 -15.11 -0.86
C CYS A 25 16.60 -16.26 -0.79
N PRO A 26 17.85 -16.04 -1.24
CA PRO A 26 18.86 -17.08 -1.26
C PRO A 26 19.27 -17.49 0.16
N GLY A 27 19.59 -18.78 0.34
CA GLY A 27 20.11 -19.32 1.58
C GLY A 27 20.23 -20.85 1.54
N SER A 28 21.10 -21.42 2.38
CA SER A 28 21.30 -22.86 2.42
C SER A 28 20.17 -23.56 3.19
N ARG A 29 19.75 -23.01 4.33
CA ARG A 29 18.73 -23.64 5.19
C ARG A 29 17.37 -23.74 4.51
N ASN A 30 16.99 -22.75 3.72
CA ASN A 30 15.73 -22.77 2.96
C ASN A 30 15.83 -23.50 1.61
N ALA A 31 16.96 -24.12 1.27
CA ALA A 31 17.11 -24.84 0.00
C ALA A 31 16.03 -25.90 -0.24
N PRO A 32 15.60 -26.73 0.73
CA PRO A 32 14.50 -27.66 0.51
C PRO A 32 13.17 -26.97 0.15
N LEU A 33 12.84 -25.84 0.78
CA LEU A 33 11.66 -25.03 0.46
C LEU A 33 11.78 -24.42 -0.93
N MET A 34 12.94 -23.84 -1.25
CA MET A 34 13.22 -23.28 -2.58
C MET A 34 13.08 -24.34 -3.68
N ILE A 35 13.65 -25.54 -3.48
CA ILE A 35 13.59 -26.64 -4.44
C ILE A 35 12.13 -27.08 -4.65
N ALA A 36 11.37 -27.24 -3.58
CA ALA A 36 9.97 -27.62 -3.67
C ALA A 36 9.14 -26.56 -4.43
N LEU A 37 9.28 -25.29 -4.08
CA LEU A 37 8.56 -24.18 -4.73
C LEU A 37 8.95 -24.00 -6.21
N THR A 38 10.25 -24.09 -6.54
CA THR A 38 10.72 -23.84 -7.92
C THR A 38 10.48 -25.02 -8.86
N ARG A 39 10.39 -26.24 -8.34
CA ARG A 39 10.12 -27.45 -9.15
C ARG A 39 8.64 -27.80 -9.23
N HIS A 40 7.80 -27.22 -8.39
CA HIS A 40 6.35 -27.40 -8.48
C HIS A 40 5.79 -26.59 -9.66
N SER A 41 5.16 -27.27 -10.64
CA SER A 41 4.71 -26.68 -11.91
C SER A 41 3.64 -25.58 -11.76
N GLY A 42 2.96 -25.49 -10.61
CA GLY A 42 1.92 -24.52 -10.33
C GLY A 42 2.42 -23.19 -9.75
N PHE A 43 3.70 -23.10 -9.36
CA PHE A 43 4.26 -21.89 -8.79
C PHE A 43 5.06 -21.07 -9.81
N LYS A 44 4.84 -19.75 -9.80
CA LYS A 44 5.77 -18.79 -10.38
C LYS A 44 6.67 -18.26 -9.28
N SER A 45 7.97 -18.48 -9.42
CA SER A 45 8.96 -18.13 -8.40
C SER A 45 9.85 -17.00 -8.85
N TYR A 46 10.19 -16.09 -7.92
CA TYR A 46 11.10 -14.95 -8.11
C TYR A 46 12.25 -15.05 -7.11
N SER A 47 13.47 -14.82 -7.57
CA SER A 47 14.67 -14.82 -6.71
C SER A 47 15.09 -13.37 -6.43
N ILE A 48 15.01 -12.92 -5.18
CA ILE A 48 15.38 -11.56 -4.76
C ILE A 48 16.28 -11.67 -3.54
N SER A 49 17.46 -11.03 -3.59
CA SER A 49 18.49 -11.20 -2.57
C SER A 49 18.26 -10.41 -1.29
N ASP A 50 17.71 -9.19 -1.37
CA ASP A 50 17.38 -8.37 -0.21
C ASP A 50 16.00 -8.74 0.32
N GLU A 51 15.93 -9.29 1.52
CA GLU A 51 14.68 -9.77 2.12
C GLU A 51 13.65 -8.64 2.31
N ARG A 52 14.09 -7.43 2.67
CA ARG A 52 13.16 -6.30 2.79
C ARG A 52 12.50 -5.99 1.44
N SER A 53 13.31 -5.86 0.38
CA SER A 53 12.80 -5.65 -0.98
C SER A 53 11.95 -6.81 -1.45
N ALA A 54 12.35 -8.06 -1.15
CA ALA A 54 11.58 -9.27 -1.47
C ALA A 54 10.21 -9.28 -0.79
N GLY A 55 10.16 -8.89 0.48
CA GLY A 55 8.90 -8.79 1.24
C GLY A 55 7.93 -7.80 0.62
N PHE A 56 8.39 -6.60 0.27
CA PHE A 56 7.57 -5.59 -0.38
C PHE A 56 7.24 -5.91 -1.86
N PHE A 57 8.13 -6.61 -2.56
CA PHE A 57 7.83 -7.14 -3.89
C PHE A 57 6.67 -8.15 -3.82
N GLY A 58 6.71 -9.08 -2.86
CA GLY A 58 5.60 -10.01 -2.59
C GLY A 58 4.31 -9.28 -2.21
N LEU A 59 4.40 -8.24 -1.39
CA LEU A 59 3.28 -7.35 -1.05
C LEU A 59 2.65 -6.73 -2.31
N GLY A 60 3.47 -6.23 -3.23
CA GLY A 60 3.00 -5.64 -4.49
C GLY A 60 2.23 -6.64 -5.37
N ILE A 61 2.73 -7.87 -5.49
CA ILE A 61 2.01 -8.94 -6.18
C ILE A 61 0.67 -9.24 -5.49
N ALA A 62 0.68 -9.37 -4.16
CA ALA A 62 -0.52 -9.69 -3.40
C ALA A 62 -1.57 -8.58 -3.46
N LEU A 63 -1.15 -7.32 -3.38
CA LEU A 63 -2.02 -6.14 -3.57
C LEU A 63 -2.71 -6.17 -4.94
N LYS A 64 -1.93 -6.41 -6.01
CA LYS A 64 -2.47 -6.37 -7.38
C LYS A 64 -3.37 -7.56 -7.70
N THR A 65 -3.07 -8.74 -7.15
CA THR A 65 -3.83 -9.96 -7.48
C THR A 65 -4.97 -10.25 -6.50
N GLY A 66 -4.96 -9.65 -5.32
CA GLY A 66 -5.86 -9.99 -4.21
C GLY A 66 -5.64 -11.41 -3.66
N LYS A 67 -4.56 -12.11 -4.09
CA LYS A 67 -4.23 -13.49 -3.74
C LYS A 67 -3.05 -13.57 -2.79
N PRO A 68 -2.94 -14.63 -1.99
CA PRO A 68 -1.78 -14.82 -1.11
C PRO A 68 -0.51 -15.09 -1.91
N VAL A 69 0.60 -14.54 -1.41
CA VAL A 69 1.94 -14.68 -1.97
C VAL A 69 2.89 -15.19 -0.89
N ILE A 70 3.71 -16.18 -1.22
CA ILE A 70 4.78 -16.66 -0.35
C ILE A 70 5.98 -15.71 -0.44
N ILE A 71 6.50 -15.29 0.71
CA ILE A 71 7.84 -14.73 0.86
C ILE A 71 8.67 -15.71 1.68
N CYS A 72 9.78 -16.19 1.14
CA CYS A 72 10.55 -17.29 1.72
C CYS A 72 12.01 -16.87 1.96
N CYS A 73 12.52 -17.13 3.16
CA CYS A 73 13.91 -16.85 3.51
C CYS A 73 14.57 -17.96 4.34
N THR A 74 15.89 -17.85 4.48
CA THR A 74 16.70 -18.70 5.37
C THR A 74 16.50 -18.31 6.83
N SER A 75 17.14 -19.05 7.74
CA SER A 75 17.08 -18.77 9.18
C SER A 75 17.91 -17.55 9.60
N GLY A 76 17.70 -17.08 10.81
CA GLY A 76 18.42 -15.97 11.41
C GLY A 76 17.79 -14.61 11.09
N SER A 77 18.61 -13.58 10.93
CA SER A 77 18.14 -12.19 10.71
C SER A 77 17.37 -12.00 9.40
N ALA A 78 17.43 -12.92 8.46
CA ALA A 78 16.69 -12.89 7.20
C ALA A 78 15.18 -12.71 7.44
N GLY A 79 14.59 -13.49 8.36
CA GLY A 79 13.19 -13.36 8.72
C GLY A 79 12.83 -11.99 9.29
N LEU A 80 13.73 -11.37 10.08
CA LEU A 80 13.52 -10.02 10.63
C LEU A 80 13.50 -8.94 9.53
N ASN A 81 14.23 -9.11 8.45
CA ASN A 81 14.23 -8.17 7.32
C ASN A 81 12.89 -8.15 6.57
N PHE A 82 12.07 -9.18 6.68
CA PHE A 82 10.69 -9.13 6.18
C PHE A 82 9.74 -8.29 7.04
N ALA A 83 10.11 -7.98 8.28
CA ALA A 83 9.20 -7.35 9.24
C ALA A 83 8.53 -6.08 8.74
N PRO A 84 9.19 -5.11 8.07
CA PRO A 84 8.51 -3.94 7.54
C PRO A 84 7.38 -4.28 6.56
N ALA A 85 7.61 -5.22 5.64
CA ALA A 85 6.60 -5.65 4.68
C ALA A 85 5.44 -6.41 5.35
N VAL A 86 5.74 -7.23 6.35
CA VAL A 86 4.74 -7.97 7.14
C VAL A 86 3.85 -7.02 7.92
N VAL A 87 4.43 -6.00 8.57
CA VAL A 87 3.66 -4.99 9.31
C VAL A 87 2.80 -4.16 8.36
N GLU A 88 3.32 -3.76 7.22
CA GLU A 88 2.56 -3.06 6.18
C GLU A 88 1.39 -3.93 5.68
N ALA A 89 1.65 -5.21 5.37
CA ALA A 89 0.63 -6.17 4.96
C ALA A 89 -0.47 -6.36 6.01
N PHE A 90 -0.11 -6.39 7.28
CA PHE A 90 -1.06 -6.54 8.38
C PHE A 90 -2.06 -5.39 8.41
N PHE A 91 -1.59 -4.15 8.40
CA PHE A 91 -2.48 -2.98 8.47
C PHE A 91 -3.19 -2.67 7.14
N GLN A 92 -2.68 -3.16 6.01
CA GLN A 92 -3.40 -3.13 4.74
C GLN A 92 -4.33 -4.33 4.52
N GLU A 93 -4.31 -5.33 5.44
CA GLU A 93 -5.08 -6.57 5.31
C GLU A 93 -4.75 -7.32 4.01
N VAL A 94 -3.45 -7.39 3.68
CA VAL A 94 -2.94 -8.07 2.49
C VAL A 94 -2.44 -9.46 2.87
N PRO A 95 -2.86 -10.52 2.16
CA PRO A 95 -2.46 -11.88 2.49
C PRO A 95 -1.02 -12.17 2.06
N LEU A 96 -0.09 -12.26 3.02
CA LEU A 96 1.25 -12.76 2.82
C LEU A 96 1.47 -14.06 3.59
N ILE A 97 2.19 -14.99 3.01
CA ILE A 97 2.66 -16.22 3.68
C ILE A 97 4.16 -16.07 3.89
N VAL A 98 4.54 -15.83 5.14
CA VAL A 98 5.95 -15.69 5.52
C VAL A 98 6.49 -17.07 5.86
N LEU A 99 7.22 -17.66 4.91
CA LEU A 99 7.78 -19.01 5.03
C LEU A 99 9.25 -18.89 5.45
N THR A 100 9.52 -19.11 6.74
CA THR A 100 10.87 -19.03 7.31
C THR A 100 11.45 -20.41 7.53
N ALA A 101 12.60 -20.70 6.90
CA ALA A 101 13.39 -21.86 7.30
C ALA A 101 14.04 -21.58 8.67
N ASP A 102 14.15 -22.60 9.51
CA ASP A 102 14.75 -22.48 10.82
C ASP A 102 15.78 -23.58 11.11
N ARG A 103 16.54 -23.39 12.15
CA ARG A 103 17.40 -24.41 12.75
C ARG A 103 16.55 -25.44 13.50
N PRO A 104 17.04 -26.69 13.66
CA PRO A 104 16.46 -27.65 14.62
C PRO A 104 16.35 -27.02 16.02
N LYS A 105 15.26 -27.27 16.73
CA LYS A 105 14.93 -26.60 18.01
C LYS A 105 16.05 -26.74 19.05
N GLU A 106 16.76 -27.88 19.08
CA GLU A 106 17.86 -28.14 20.01
C GLU A 106 19.13 -27.32 19.71
N TRP A 107 19.23 -26.66 18.54
CA TRP A 107 20.34 -25.76 18.19
C TRP A 107 20.09 -24.31 18.54
N ILE A 108 18.84 -23.96 18.81
CA ILE A 108 18.45 -22.59 19.14
C ILE A 108 18.95 -22.23 20.53
N GLY A 109 19.60 -21.06 20.66
CA GLY A 109 20.20 -20.61 21.91
C GLY A 109 21.55 -21.27 22.24
N GLN A 110 22.14 -22.04 21.34
CA GLN A 110 23.41 -22.74 21.51
C GLN A 110 24.61 -22.02 20.87
N TRP A 111 24.44 -20.74 20.51
CA TRP A 111 25.44 -19.92 19.82
C TRP A 111 25.83 -20.47 18.43
N ASP A 112 24.97 -21.28 17.84
CA ASP A 112 25.11 -21.70 16.44
C ASP A 112 24.84 -20.53 15.49
N GLY A 113 25.59 -20.48 14.38
CA GLY A 113 25.47 -19.38 13.40
C GLY A 113 24.09 -19.32 12.76
N GLN A 114 23.58 -18.12 12.52
CA GLN A 114 22.27 -17.85 11.92
C GLN A 114 21.10 -18.51 12.71
N THR A 115 21.18 -18.53 14.04
CA THR A 115 20.08 -18.92 14.93
C THR A 115 19.55 -17.70 15.68
N ILE A 116 18.22 -17.58 15.71
CA ILE A 116 17.48 -16.63 16.54
C ILE A 116 16.21 -17.32 17.03
N TYR A 117 15.45 -16.70 17.91
CA TYR A 117 14.10 -17.16 18.25
C TYR A 117 13.13 -16.74 17.15
N GLN A 118 12.72 -17.67 16.27
CA GLN A 118 11.82 -17.40 15.14
C GLN A 118 10.35 -17.69 15.46
N GLU A 119 10.07 -18.29 16.61
CA GLU A 119 8.71 -18.52 17.07
C GLU A 119 7.96 -17.20 17.21
N ASN A 120 6.82 -17.08 16.50
CA ASN A 120 5.98 -15.87 16.51
C ASN A 120 6.78 -14.57 16.29
N LEU A 121 7.68 -14.60 15.32
CA LEU A 121 8.69 -13.55 15.07
C LEU A 121 8.07 -12.16 14.85
N TYR A 122 6.85 -12.09 14.31
CA TYR A 122 6.16 -10.83 14.00
C TYR A 122 5.11 -10.44 15.05
N GLY A 123 4.95 -11.25 16.10
CA GLY A 123 4.06 -10.94 17.22
C GLY A 123 2.64 -10.61 16.77
N ASN A 124 2.13 -9.48 17.20
CA ASN A 124 0.77 -9.01 16.87
C ASN A 124 0.57 -8.62 15.40
N HIS A 125 1.62 -8.60 14.58
CA HIS A 125 1.54 -8.25 13.16
C HIS A 125 1.45 -9.49 12.25
N SER A 126 1.20 -10.66 12.82
CA SER A 126 0.84 -11.87 12.10
C SER A 126 -0.50 -12.39 12.61
N LYS A 127 -1.40 -12.77 11.70
CA LYS A 127 -2.72 -13.33 12.08
C LYS A 127 -2.60 -14.68 12.75
N ALA A 128 -1.59 -15.45 12.36
CA ALA A 128 -1.32 -16.79 12.88
C ALA A 128 0.16 -17.11 12.74
N PHE A 129 0.62 -17.96 13.63
CA PHE A 129 1.94 -18.59 13.60
C PHE A 129 1.77 -20.11 13.57
N PHE A 130 2.51 -20.75 12.67
CA PHE A 130 2.59 -22.19 12.58
C PHE A 130 4.05 -22.63 12.62
N ASP A 131 4.37 -23.57 13.51
CA ASP A 131 5.67 -24.23 13.57
C ASP A 131 5.50 -25.59 12.91
N PHE A 132 6.06 -25.74 11.72
CA PHE A 132 5.84 -26.89 10.86
C PHE A 132 6.97 -27.91 11.04
N GLU A 133 6.64 -29.11 11.51
CA GLU A 133 7.62 -30.21 11.59
C GLU A 133 7.68 -30.95 10.25
N THR A 134 8.89 -31.07 9.67
CA THR A 134 9.09 -31.63 8.33
C THR A 134 8.78 -33.13 8.21
N ASP A 135 8.72 -33.84 9.33
CA ASP A 135 8.47 -35.31 9.38
C ASP A 135 6.99 -35.64 9.65
N ASP A 136 6.19 -34.70 10.10
CA ASP A 136 4.75 -34.86 10.34
C ASP A 136 3.92 -33.93 9.47
N CYS A 137 3.35 -34.49 8.43
CA CYS A 137 2.58 -33.78 7.39
C CYS A 137 1.08 -33.79 7.62
N SER A 138 0.62 -34.39 8.72
CA SER A 138 -0.82 -34.58 8.99
C SER A 138 -1.57 -33.28 9.25
N SER A 139 -0.86 -32.16 9.44
CA SER A 139 -1.43 -30.86 9.77
C SER A 139 -0.86 -29.71 8.92
N ALA A 140 -0.93 -29.84 7.58
CA ALA A 140 -0.64 -28.66 6.74
C ALA A 140 -1.52 -27.48 7.20
N PRO A 141 -0.92 -26.34 7.61
CA PRO A 141 -1.69 -25.29 8.23
C PRO A 141 -2.74 -24.76 7.27
N PRO A 142 -4.00 -24.57 7.69
CA PRO A 142 -4.97 -23.89 6.86
C PRO A 142 -4.50 -22.45 6.71
N VAL A 143 -4.08 -22.08 5.52
CA VAL A 143 -3.81 -20.68 5.19
C VAL A 143 -5.16 -19.99 5.06
N ALA A 144 -5.67 -19.50 6.18
CA ALA A 144 -6.96 -18.85 6.21
C ALA A 144 -6.87 -17.53 5.44
N LEU A 145 -7.44 -17.50 4.24
CA LEU A 145 -7.85 -16.28 3.54
C LEU A 145 -9.11 -15.67 4.17
N ALA A 146 -9.50 -16.17 5.35
CA ALA A 146 -10.63 -15.65 6.08
C ALA A 146 -10.40 -14.19 6.45
N GLU A 147 -11.44 -13.39 6.33
CA GLU A 147 -11.42 -12.00 6.78
C GLU A 147 -11.20 -11.88 8.31
N PRO A 148 -10.44 -10.89 8.77
CA PRO A 148 -9.66 -9.94 7.97
C PRO A 148 -8.48 -10.66 7.29
N LYS A 149 -8.20 -10.35 6.02
CA LYS A 149 -6.99 -10.82 5.35
C LYS A 149 -5.76 -10.30 6.09
N GLY A 150 -4.60 -10.93 5.87
CA GLY A 150 -3.36 -10.48 6.49
C GLY A 150 -2.27 -11.53 6.47
N PRO A 151 -1.06 -11.19 6.94
CA PRO A 151 0.07 -12.10 6.91
C PRO A 151 -0.06 -13.25 7.91
N VAL A 152 0.46 -14.40 7.54
CA VAL A 152 0.65 -15.56 8.42
C VAL A 152 2.12 -16.00 8.36
N GLN A 153 2.67 -16.45 9.48
CA GLN A 153 4.02 -17.01 9.54
C GLN A 153 3.96 -18.53 9.60
N ILE A 154 4.74 -19.18 8.75
CA ILE A 154 5.00 -20.62 8.78
C ILE A 154 6.51 -20.79 8.99
N ASN A 155 6.91 -21.31 10.15
CA ASN A 155 8.28 -21.59 10.49
C ASN A 155 8.58 -23.08 10.26
N VAL A 156 9.67 -23.37 9.55
CA VAL A 156 10.03 -24.75 9.16
C VAL A 156 11.43 -25.07 9.63
N PRO A 157 11.58 -25.77 10.78
CA PRO A 157 12.86 -26.31 11.22
C PRO A 157 13.36 -27.38 10.25
N ILE A 158 14.55 -27.15 9.67
CA ILE A 158 15.13 -28.04 8.64
C ILE A 158 16.47 -28.57 9.11
N ARG A 159 16.62 -29.92 9.07
CA ARG A 159 17.86 -30.60 9.33
C ARG A 159 18.67 -30.83 8.07
N GLU A 160 19.97 -30.99 8.21
CA GLU A 160 20.84 -31.48 7.13
C GLU A 160 20.57 -32.94 6.80
N PRO A 161 20.75 -33.40 5.55
CA PRO A 161 21.21 -32.61 4.39
C PRO A 161 20.09 -31.80 3.73
N PHE A 162 20.46 -30.63 3.13
CA PHE A 162 19.51 -29.73 2.48
C PHE A 162 19.23 -30.05 1.02
N TYR A 163 20.15 -30.75 0.38
CA TYR A 163 20.14 -30.96 -1.06
C TYR A 163 19.74 -32.40 -1.38
N PRO A 164 18.84 -32.61 -2.35
CA PRO A 164 18.49 -33.94 -2.81
C PRO A 164 19.65 -34.56 -3.62
N GLU A 165 19.61 -35.87 -3.81
CA GLU A 165 20.52 -36.57 -4.71
C GLU A 165 20.42 -36.03 -6.15
N PRO A 166 21.53 -36.07 -6.93
CA PRO A 166 21.50 -35.68 -8.33
C PRO A 166 20.42 -36.45 -9.10
N GLY A 167 19.63 -35.70 -9.91
CA GLY A 167 18.54 -36.29 -10.69
C GLY A 167 17.21 -36.44 -9.95
N PHE A 168 17.09 -35.93 -8.73
CA PHE A 168 15.82 -35.92 -8.01
C PHE A 168 14.75 -35.14 -8.80
N ILE A 169 13.63 -35.82 -9.09
CA ILE A 169 12.45 -35.24 -9.70
C ILE A 169 11.37 -35.09 -8.61
N LEU A 170 10.78 -33.90 -8.50
CA LEU A 170 9.65 -33.70 -7.61
C LEU A 170 8.42 -34.34 -8.26
N GLU A 171 7.92 -35.42 -7.68
CA GLU A 171 6.61 -35.94 -8.03
C GLU A 171 5.57 -35.13 -7.24
N ASN A 172 4.69 -34.41 -7.93
CA ASN A 172 3.59 -33.70 -7.29
C ASN A 172 2.76 -34.73 -6.53
N SER A 173 2.53 -34.49 -5.26
CA SER A 173 1.73 -35.45 -4.48
C SER A 173 0.29 -35.39 -5.02
N SER A 174 -0.23 -36.55 -5.43
CA SER A 174 -1.65 -36.67 -5.79
C SER A 174 -2.55 -36.79 -4.54
N ALA A 175 -2.00 -36.47 -3.37
CA ALA A 175 -2.76 -36.43 -2.13
C ALA A 175 -3.81 -35.32 -2.20
N ILE A 176 -5.03 -35.71 -2.53
CA ILE A 176 -6.19 -34.85 -2.39
C ILE A 176 -6.44 -34.70 -0.90
N PHE A 177 -5.89 -33.64 -0.30
CA PHE A 177 -6.35 -33.21 1.02
C PHE A 177 -7.82 -32.75 0.87
N GLN A 178 -8.75 -33.66 1.16
CA GLN A 178 -10.16 -33.29 1.29
C GLN A 178 -10.29 -32.42 2.55
N ASN A 179 -10.03 -31.14 2.39
CA ASN A 179 -10.22 -30.18 3.46
C ASN A 179 -11.72 -29.78 3.51
N GLU A 180 -12.54 -30.66 4.10
CA GLU A 180 -13.96 -30.40 4.35
C GLU A 180 -14.19 -29.14 5.19
N ASN A 181 -13.13 -28.56 5.77
CA ASN A 181 -13.20 -27.36 6.61
C ASN A 181 -13.08 -26.03 5.84
N LEU A 182 -12.57 -26.01 4.60
CA LEU A 182 -12.50 -24.78 3.82
C LEU A 182 -13.86 -24.24 3.36
N THR A 183 -14.88 -25.10 3.30
CA THR A 183 -16.24 -24.70 2.90
C THR A 183 -17.09 -24.16 4.06
N LYS A 184 -16.63 -24.23 5.32
CA LYS A 184 -17.43 -23.84 6.50
C LYS A 184 -17.28 -22.39 6.92
N PHE A 185 -16.35 -21.63 6.34
CA PHE A 185 -16.28 -20.18 6.55
C PHE A 185 -17.08 -19.40 5.49
N LYS A 186 -18.24 -19.90 5.10
CA LYS A 186 -19.27 -19.00 4.58
C LYS A 186 -19.67 -18.12 5.75
N VAL A 187 -19.24 -16.85 5.72
CA VAL A 187 -19.89 -15.81 6.50
C VAL A 187 -21.38 -15.98 6.19
N GLN A 188 -22.16 -16.44 7.18
CA GLN A 188 -23.61 -16.36 7.06
C GLN A 188 -23.91 -14.86 6.92
N SER A 189 -24.21 -14.43 5.71
CA SER A 189 -24.80 -13.13 5.47
C SER A 189 -26.22 -13.19 6.05
N SER A 190 -26.35 -13.00 7.37
CA SER A 190 -27.61 -12.56 7.93
C SER A 190 -27.95 -11.27 7.19
N LYS A 191 -29.13 -11.19 6.57
CA LYS A 191 -29.58 -9.93 5.96
C LYS A 191 -29.45 -8.85 7.04
N MET A 192 -28.59 -7.86 6.78
CA MET A 192 -28.39 -6.74 7.69
C MET A 192 -29.74 -6.01 7.85
N ASP A 193 -30.15 -5.76 9.08
CA ASP A 193 -31.29 -4.88 9.35
C ASP A 193 -30.84 -3.43 9.21
N PHE A 194 -31.30 -2.77 8.17
CA PHE A 194 -31.00 -1.37 7.88
C PHE A 194 -31.90 -0.37 8.61
N SER A 195 -32.89 -0.81 9.37
CA SER A 195 -33.90 0.07 10.00
C SER A 195 -33.25 1.19 10.84
N TYR A 196 -32.30 0.84 11.70
CA TYR A 196 -31.55 1.81 12.50
C TYR A 196 -30.77 2.81 11.64
N PHE A 197 -30.05 2.32 10.63
CA PHE A 197 -29.23 3.16 9.75
C PHE A 197 -30.09 4.08 8.89
N ASN A 198 -31.18 3.57 8.33
CA ASN A 198 -32.13 4.34 7.54
C ASN A 198 -32.79 5.46 8.36
N GLN A 199 -33.17 5.18 9.61
CA GLN A 199 -33.69 6.20 10.53
C GLN A 199 -32.64 7.30 10.78
N ALA A 200 -31.39 6.94 11.04
CA ALA A 200 -30.32 7.91 11.29
C ALA A 200 -29.98 8.72 10.02
N ILE A 201 -29.90 8.08 8.85
CA ILE A 201 -29.69 8.76 7.55
C ILE A 201 -30.85 9.74 7.26
N SER A 202 -32.08 9.30 7.48
CA SER A 202 -33.28 10.14 7.26
C SER A 202 -33.28 11.38 8.16
N SER A 203 -32.97 11.21 9.45
CA SER A 203 -32.99 12.28 10.45
C SER A 203 -31.81 13.26 10.38
N ALA A 204 -30.68 12.84 9.81
CA ALA A 204 -29.51 13.72 9.67
C ALA A 204 -29.73 14.75 8.54
N GLU A 205 -29.58 16.03 8.83
CA GLU A 205 -29.61 17.11 7.81
C GLU A 205 -28.26 17.22 7.08
N LYS A 206 -27.17 16.99 7.81
CA LYS A 206 -25.79 17.15 7.35
C LYS A 206 -25.06 15.80 7.41
N ILE A 207 -24.90 15.17 6.26
CA ILE A 207 -24.17 13.90 6.14
C ILE A 207 -22.86 14.16 5.40
N LEU A 208 -21.74 13.76 6.01
CA LEU A 208 -20.41 13.78 5.38
C LEU A 208 -19.91 12.34 5.19
N VAL A 209 -19.51 12.01 3.98
CA VAL A 209 -18.84 10.75 3.67
C VAL A 209 -17.36 11.00 3.44
N THR A 210 -16.50 10.20 4.09
CA THR A 210 -15.07 10.16 3.81
C THR A 210 -14.68 8.78 3.32
N VAL A 211 -13.80 8.74 2.30
CA VAL A 211 -13.33 7.49 1.69
C VAL A 211 -11.81 7.46 1.75
N GLY A 212 -11.29 6.53 2.58
CA GLY A 212 -9.86 6.25 2.65
C GLY A 212 -9.41 5.28 1.56
N GLN A 213 -8.27 4.64 1.78
CA GLN A 213 -7.70 3.69 0.82
C GLN A 213 -8.67 2.55 0.49
N MET A 214 -9.01 2.41 -0.79
CA MET A 214 -9.89 1.36 -1.33
C MET A 214 -9.47 0.98 -2.76
N GLU A 215 -9.88 -0.21 -3.20
CA GLU A 215 -9.61 -0.72 -4.54
C GLU A 215 -10.69 -0.26 -5.55
N ASP A 216 -11.97 -0.39 -5.23
CA ASP A 216 -13.10 0.00 -6.08
C ASP A 216 -14.05 0.97 -5.36
N ASN A 217 -14.52 1.97 -6.10
CA ASN A 217 -15.24 3.10 -5.52
C ASN A 217 -16.26 3.76 -6.45
N SER A 218 -16.52 3.24 -7.61
CA SER A 218 -17.52 3.77 -8.55
C SER A 218 -18.91 3.98 -7.90
N ILE A 219 -19.20 3.23 -6.84
CA ILE A 219 -20.44 3.31 -6.09
C ILE A 219 -20.65 4.65 -5.39
N PHE A 220 -19.57 5.39 -5.07
CA PHE A 220 -19.70 6.68 -4.37
C PHE A 220 -20.27 7.80 -5.25
N GLU A 221 -20.28 7.64 -6.56
CA GLU A 221 -20.93 8.57 -7.48
C GLU A 221 -22.44 8.67 -7.21
N THR A 222 -23.03 7.57 -6.77
CA THR A 222 -24.47 7.53 -6.42
C THR A 222 -24.81 8.47 -5.26
N LEU A 223 -23.93 8.65 -4.28
CA LEU A 223 -24.14 9.55 -3.15
C LEU A 223 -24.14 11.01 -3.55
N SER A 224 -23.34 11.35 -4.57
CA SER A 224 -23.31 12.71 -5.13
C SER A 224 -24.67 13.11 -5.72
N ALA A 225 -25.42 12.17 -6.29
CA ALA A 225 -26.78 12.41 -6.82
C ALA A 225 -27.78 12.77 -5.71
N TYR A 226 -27.52 12.38 -4.47
CA TYR A 226 -28.32 12.76 -3.30
C TYR A 226 -27.85 14.06 -2.63
N GLY A 227 -26.86 14.75 -3.21
CA GLY A 227 -26.28 15.97 -2.63
C GLY A 227 -25.46 15.72 -1.37
N ILE A 228 -25.00 14.49 -1.15
CA ILE A 228 -24.16 14.11 -0.02
C ILE A 228 -22.70 14.37 -0.39
N PRO A 229 -21.97 15.21 0.35
CA PRO A 229 -20.56 15.45 0.10
C PRO A 229 -19.73 14.20 0.39
N VAL A 230 -18.93 13.81 -0.60
CA VAL A 230 -17.97 12.71 -0.51
C VAL A 230 -16.57 13.29 -0.64
N ILE A 231 -15.70 13.01 0.33
CA ILE A 231 -14.30 13.39 0.33
C ILE A 231 -13.46 12.13 0.27
N GLY A 232 -12.85 11.89 -0.89
CA GLY A 232 -11.81 10.89 -1.07
C GLY A 232 -10.42 11.51 -1.05
N ASP A 233 -9.41 10.75 -0.68
CA ASP A 233 -8.02 11.12 -0.91
C ASP A 233 -7.47 10.42 -2.16
N ALA A 234 -6.20 10.68 -2.52
CA ALA A 234 -5.57 10.11 -3.71
C ALA A 234 -5.60 8.57 -3.75
N THR A 235 -5.67 7.93 -2.58
CA THR A 235 -5.65 6.46 -2.46
C THR A 235 -7.04 5.84 -2.37
N SER A 236 -8.07 6.68 -2.34
CA SER A 236 -9.46 6.22 -2.32
C SER A 236 -9.96 5.76 -3.68
N ASN A 237 -9.26 6.16 -4.74
CA ASN A 237 -9.67 5.96 -6.13
C ASN A 237 -11.08 6.54 -6.46
N CYS A 238 -11.62 7.47 -5.69
CA CYS A 238 -12.97 8.01 -5.85
C CYS A 238 -13.15 8.98 -7.02
N GLY A 239 -12.19 9.11 -7.93
CA GLY A 239 -12.29 10.05 -9.04
C GLY A 239 -12.61 11.48 -8.59
N SER A 240 -13.48 12.18 -9.30
CA SER A 240 -13.92 13.52 -8.93
C SER A 240 -14.94 13.46 -7.80
N THR A 241 -14.61 14.03 -6.65
CA THR A 241 -15.54 14.23 -5.53
C THR A 241 -16.13 15.63 -5.57
N ILE A 242 -17.36 15.79 -5.06
CA ILE A 242 -18.00 17.12 -4.98
C ILE A 242 -17.41 17.99 -3.88
N ALA A 243 -16.65 17.41 -2.98
CA ALA A 243 -16.06 18.08 -1.83
C ALA A 243 -14.54 17.95 -1.82
N HIS A 244 -13.84 18.92 -1.24
CA HIS A 244 -12.40 18.94 -1.13
C HIS A 244 -11.94 19.38 0.27
N ASP A 245 -10.89 18.74 0.79
CA ASP A 245 -10.34 19.06 2.12
C ASP A 245 -9.69 20.46 2.21
N LEU A 246 -9.37 21.09 1.07
CA LEU A 246 -8.86 22.47 1.02
C LEU A 246 -9.88 23.49 1.55
N LEU A 247 -11.17 23.19 1.55
CA LEU A 247 -12.19 24.02 2.22
C LEU A 247 -11.91 24.20 3.71
N LEU A 248 -11.29 23.21 4.33
CA LEU A 248 -10.92 23.25 5.76
C LEU A 248 -9.65 24.06 6.04
N ALA A 249 -9.02 24.66 5.03
CA ALA A 249 -7.93 25.61 5.26
C ALA A 249 -8.41 26.90 5.92
N ASP A 250 -9.69 27.24 5.73
CA ASP A 250 -10.40 28.29 6.43
C ASP A 250 -11.13 27.71 7.66
N GLU A 251 -10.51 27.85 8.82
CA GLU A 251 -11.08 27.33 10.08
C GLU A 251 -12.38 28.06 10.50
N SER A 252 -12.63 29.27 9.99
CA SER A 252 -13.88 29.99 10.28
C SER A 252 -15.11 29.28 9.72
N LEU A 253 -14.94 28.44 8.71
CA LEU A 253 -16.00 27.63 8.11
C LEU A 253 -16.34 26.37 8.91
N TRP A 254 -15.47 25.91 9.81
CA TRP A 254 -15.63 24.62 10.49
C TRP A 254 -16.99 24.45 11.21
N PRO A 255 -17.53 25.46 11.93
CA PRO A 255 -18.85 25.28 12.56
C PRO A 255 -19.98 25.04 11.54
N THR A 256 -19.88 25.63 10.35
CA THR A 256 -20.90 25.46 9.30
C THR A 256 -20.75 24.13 8.55
N LEU A 257 -19.50 23.61 8.50
CA LEU A 257 -19.13 22.37 7.85
C LEU A 257 -19.28 21.13 8.76
N GLN A 258 -19.63 21.32 10.05
CA GLN A 258 -19.80 20.22 10.99
C GLN A 258 -20.97 19.31 10.58
N PRO A 259 -20.76 18.00 10.37
CA PRO A 259 -21.82 17.08 10.02
C PRO A 259 -22.62 16.63 11.25
N ASP A 260 -23.89 16.23 11.05
CA ASP A 260 -24.66 15.48 12.04
C ASP A 260 -24.25 14.02 12.05
N LEU A 261 -24.04 13.47 10.83
CA LEU A 261 -23.62 12.09 10.60
C LEU A 261 -22.38 12.06 9.73
N HIS A 262 -21.35 11.38 10.19
CA HIS A 262 -20.15 11.06 9.43
C HIS A 262 -20.11 9.56 9.11
N ILE A 263 -19.85 9.20 7.87
CA ILE A 263 -19.69 7.82 7.42
C ILE A 263 -18.33 7.67 6.76
N HIS A 264 -17.52 6.77 7.29
CA HIS A 264 -16.19 6.47 6.77
C HIS A 264 -16.17 5.10 6.10
N PHE A 265 -15.63 5.07 4.89
CA PHE A 265 -15.34 3.87 4.12
C PHE A 265 -13.84 3.73 3.87
N GLY A 266 -13.39 2.50 3.65
CA GLY A 266 -11.99 2.22 3.38
C GLY A 266 -11.10 2.26 4.62
N LYS A 267 -9.79 2.28 4.38
CA LYS A 267 -8.78 2.17 5.43
C LYS A 267 -8.13 3.52 5.73
N SER A 268 -6.82 3.60 5.64
CA SER A 268 -6.05 4.82 5.95
C SER A 268 -6.53 6.03 5.15
N PHE A 269 -6.62 7.17 5.79
CA PHE A 269 -6.99 8.45 5.18
C PHE A 269 -5.82 9.45 5.28
N VAL A 270 -5.42 10.06 4.16
CA VAL A 270 -4.21 10.90 4.08
C VAL A 270 -4.40 12.27 4.72
N SER A 271 -5.55 12.93 4.48
CA SER A 271 -5.75 14.32 4.89
C SER A 271 -5.71 14.52 6.41
N LYS A 272 -4.71 15.29 6.87
CA LYS A 272 -4.60 15.71 8.26
C LYS A 272 -5.71 16.70 8.66
N ARG A 273 -6.15 17.57 7.72
CA ARG A 273 -7.18 18.60 7.99
C ARG A 273 -8.53 17.96 8.33
N ILE A 274 -8.98 16.98 7.56
CA ILE A 274 -10.21 16.24 7.86
C ILE A 274 -10.14 15.59 9.26
N LYS A 275 -8.98 14.98 9.61
CA LYS A 275 -8.80 14.39 10.93
C LYS A 275 -8.89 15.43 12.03
N GLN A 276 -8.22 16.56 11.89
CA GLN A 276 -8.26 17.66 12.87
C GLN A 276 -9.67 18.24 12.99
N PHE A 277 -10.33 18.50 11.87
CA PHE A 277 -11.69 19.01 11.83
C PHE A 277 -12.68 18.08 12.57
N LEU A 278 -12.76 16.80 12.20
CA LEU A 278 -13.68 15.86 12.84
C LEU A 278 -13.36 15.57 14.31
N ARG A 279 -12.08 15.70 14.73
CA ARG A 279 -11.69 15.62 16.15
C ARG A 279 -12.19 16.80 16.98
N SER A 280 -12.16 18.01 16.42
CA SER A 280 -12.60 19.23 17.10
C SER A 280 -14.09 19.50 16.95
N HIS A 281 -14.68 19.16 15.79
CA HIS A 281 -16.09 19.33 15.44
C HIS A 281 -16.75 17.96 15.23
N LYS A 282 -16.89 17.24 16.35
CA LYS A 282 -17.42 15.88 16.32
C LYS A 282 -18.85 15.83 15.82
N PRO A 283 -19.19 14.88 14.91
CA PRO A 283 -20.57 14.60 14.52
C PRO A 283 -21.34 14.00 15.69
N LYS A 284 -22.67 14.01 15.63
CA LYS A 284 -23.53 13.28 16.58
C LYS A 284 -23.31 11.77 16.49
N GLN A 285 -23.11 11.29 15.25
CA GLN A 285 -22.77 9.90 14.97
C GLN A 285 -21.66 9.83 13.94
N SER A 286 -20.76 8.84 14.11
CA SER A 286 -19.69 8.52 13.17
C SER A 286 -19.61 7.01 13.00
N TRP A 287 -19.73 6.54 11.77
CA TRP A 287 -19.75 5.13 11.42
C TRP A 287 -18.52 4.76 10.59
N LEU A 288 -17.94 3.61 10.89
CA LEU A 288 -16.99 2.93 10.02
C LEU A 288 -17.71 1.77 9.33
N ILE A 289 -17.74 1.79 8.01
CA ILE A 289 -18.27 0.68 7.20
C ILE A 289 -17.08 -0.15 6.73
N HIS A 290 -16.97 -1.37 7.25
CA HIS A 290 -15.90 -2.31 6.93
C HIS A 290 -16.34 -3.74 7.22
N PRO A 291 -16.05 -4.74 6.36
CA PRO A 291 -16.52 -6.11 6.53
C PRO A 291 -16.09 -6.74 7.86
N ASN A 292 -14.83 -6.55 8.22
CA ASN A 292 -14.25 -7.07 9.46
C ASN A 292 -12.93 -6.36 9.78
N PRO A 293 -12.92 -5.16 10.38
CA PRO A 293 -11.69 -4.41 10.62
C PRO A 293 -10.84 -5.06 11.72
N ILE A 294 -9.53 -4.97 11.58
CA ILE A 294 -8.61 -5.34 12.65
C ILE A 294 -8.73 -4.32 13.79
N GLY A 295 -9.23 -4.75 14.93
CA GLY A 295 -9.44 -3.90 16.09
C GLY A 295 -10.58 -2.89 15.92
N ARG A 296 -10.41 -1.67 16.43
CA ARG A 296 -11.38 -0.58 16.36
C ARG A 296 -10.71 0.68 15.79
N PRO A 297 -10.44 0.74 14.48
CA PRO A 297 -9.78 1.90 13.90
C PRO A 297 -10.67 3.15 13.96
N ASP A 298 -10.16 4.22 14.55
CA ASP A 298 -10.83 5.51 14.68
C ASP A 298 -9.85 6.67 14.43
N PRO A 299 -9.48 6.93 13.16
CA PRO A 299 -8.55 8.01 12.84
C PRO A 299 -9.10 9.41 13.17
N PHE A 300 -10.41 9.52 13.35
CA PHE A 300 -11.10 10.79 13.61
C PHE A 300 -11.44 11.02 15.09
N LEU A 301 -11.21 10.05 15.97
CA LEU A 301 -11.53 10.08 17.41
C LEU A 301 -13.00 10.46 17.71
N CYS A 302 -13.90 9.99 16.88
CA CYS A 302 -15.35 10.25 17.01
C CYS A 302 -16.22 9.04 16.67
N LEU A 303 -15.63 7.85 16.48
CA LEU A 303 -16.33 6.64 16.07
C LEU A 303 -17.40 6.22 17.07
N THR A 304 -18.64 6.09 16.61
CA THR A 304 -19.78 5.58 17.41
C THR A 304 -20.13 4.13 17.07
N HIS A 305 -20.09 3.75 15.79
CA HIS A 305 -20.49 2.42 15.31
C HIS A 305 -19.50 1.86 14.30
N ILE A 306 -19.26 0.54 14.36
CA ILE A 306 -18.67 -0.24 13.27
C ILE A 306 -19.81 -1.04 12.64
N VAL A 307 -19.93 -0.93 11.32
CA VAL A 307 -20.94 -1.65 10.54
C VAL A 307 -20.23 -2.71 9.72
N ASN A 308 -20.37 -3.96 10.11
CA ASN A 308 -19.66 -5.10 9.51
C ASN A 308 -20.30 -5.49 8.18
N THR A 309 -20.02 -4.72 7.15
CA THR A 309 -20.44 -4.96 5.77
C THR A 309 -19.48 -4.26 4.80
N ASP A 310 -19.47 -4.65 3.55
CA ASP A 310 -18.75 -3.97 2.49
C ASP A 310 -19.48 -2.69 2.02
N ALA A 311 -18.75 -1.81 1.33
CA ALA A 311 -19.27 -0.53 0.88
C ALA A 311 -20.44 -0.70 -0.11
N GLN A 312 -20.33 -1.64 -1.06
CA GLN A 312 -21.36 -1.91 -2.06
C GLN A 312 -22.68 -2.33 -1.41
N SER A 313 -22.62 -3.30 -0.49
CA SER A 313 -23.78 -3.79 0.25
C SER A 313 -24.41 -2.70 1.11
N PHE A 314 -23.59 -1.87 1.78
CA PHE A 314 -24.11 -0.78 2.61
C PHE A 314 -24.80 0.30 1.77
N ILE A 315 -24.14 0.80 0.73
CA ILE A 315 -24.69 1.89 -0.10
C ILE A 315 -25.94 1.46 -0.85
N SER A 316 -25.97 0.20 -1.34
CA SER A 316 -27.14 -0.33 -2.06
C SER A 316 -28.30 -0.73 -1.14
N GLY A 317 -28.03 -1.09 0.12
CA GLY A 317 -29.04 -1.49 1.09
C GLY A 317 -29.65 -0.35 1.88
N ALA A 318 -28.93 0.78 2.02
CA ALA A 318 -29.40 1.95 2.74
C ALA A 318 -30.37 2.81 1.90
N GLU A 319 -31.33 3.43 2.57
CA GLU A 319 -32.28 4.37 1.96
C GLU A 319 -31.72 5.79 2.02
N TRP A 320 -31.26 6.30 0.88
CA TRP A 320 -30.72 7.63 0.75
C TRP A 320 -31.79 8.64 0.35
N ALA A 321 -31.79 9.81 1.00
CA ALA A 321 -32.65 10.91 0.67
C ALA A 321 -31.83 12.13 0.24
N THR A 322 -32.34 12.89 -0.72
CA THR A 322 -31.70 14.11 -1.18
C THR A 322 -31.52 15.09 -0.01
N LYS A 323 -30.30 15.62 0.14
CA LYS A 323 -29.93 16.59 1.16
C LYS A 323 -29.63 17.95 0.52
N SER A 324 -30.02 19.01 1.17
CA SER A 324 -29.77 20.38 0.71
C SER A 324 -28.50 21.00 1.27
N TRP A 325 -27.66 20.20 1.92
CA TRP A 325 -26.41 20.69 2.53
C TRP A 325 -25.30 20.81 1.47
N ASN A 326 -25.25 21.95 0.82
CA ASN A 326 -24.33 22.24 -0.27
C ASN A 326 -23.11 23.09 0.15
N THR A 327 -22.87 23.23 1.44
CA THR A 327 -21.75 24.04 1.97
C THR A 327 -20.38 23.46 1.61
N TRP A 328 -20.28 22.13 1.49
CA TRP A 328 -19.11 21.42 1.00
C TRP A 328 -19.03 21.48 -0.54
N ASN A 329 -18.85 22.67 -1.09
CA ASN A 329 -18.82 22.85 -2.53
C ASN A 329 -17.42 23.21 -3.01
N SER A 330 -16.84 22.39 -3.88
CA SER A 330 -15.55 22.65 -4.54
C SER A 330 -15.58 23.84 -5.51
N ALA A 331 -16.76 24.39 -5.84
CA ALA A 331 -16.90 25.55 -6.72
C ALA A 331 -16.09 26.77 -6.26
N LYS A 332 -15.81 26.90 -4.96
CA LYS A 332 -14.92 27.95 -4.44
C LYS A 332 -13.43 27.61 -4.62
N ILE A 333 -13.10 26.34 -4.65
CA ILE A 333 -11.72 25.83 -4.70
C ILE A 333 -11.19 25.81 -6.14
N THR A 334 -11.96 25.26 -7.06
CA THR A 334 -11.55 25.06 -8.46
C THR A 334 -11.08 26.33 -9.17
N PRO A 335 -11.74 27.49 -9.07
CA PRO A 335 -11.25 28.72 -9.71
C PRO A 335 -9.90 29.18 -9.16
N LEU A 336 -9.67 29.04 -7.85
CA LEU A 336 -8.40 29.41 -7.21
C LEU A 336 -7.28 28.48 -7.67
N GLN A 337 -7.53 27.17 -7.74
CA GLN A 337 -6.58 26.19 -8.27
C GLN A 337 -6.27 26.49 -9.74
N THR A 338 -7.29 26.72 -10.57
CA THR A 338 -7.11 27.03 -11.98
C THR A 338 -6.26 28.28 -12.18
N ALA A 339 -6.51 29.35 -11.44
CA ALA A 339 -5.73 30.58 -11.52
C ALA A 339 -4.27 30.39 -11.06
N PHE A 340 -4.06 29.52 -10.06
CA PHE A 340 -2.72 29.19 -9.56
C PHE A 340 -1.92 28.39 -10.61
N PHE A 341 -2.48 27.31 -11.12
CA PHE A 341 -1.81 26.42 -12.07
C PHE A 341 -1.68 27.03 -13.48
N ALA A 342 -2.44 28.08 -13.81
CA ALA A 342 -2.27 28.82 -15.06
C ALA A 342 -0.91 29.55 -15.16
N LYS A 343 -0.17 29.66 -14.05
CA LYS A 343 1.16 30.28 -13.99
C LYS A 343 2.20 29.27 -13.48
N PRO A 344 2.56 28.26 -14.27
CA PRO A 344 3.45 27.21 -13.83
C PRO A 344 4.85 27.74 -13.52
N ASN A 345 5.49 27.14 -12.53
CA ASN A 345 6.89 27.36 -12.20
C ASN A 345 7.57 26.01 -11.90
N TRP A 346 8.90 26.05 -11.65
CA TRP A 346 9.67 24.84 -11.41
C TRP A 346 9.66 24.41 -9.93
N THR A 347 8.47 24.12 -9.40
CA THR A 347 8.27 23.61 -8.04
C THR A 347 7.39 22.35 -8.05
N GLU A 348 7.54 21.52 -7.03
CA GLU A 348 6.88 20.22 -6.97
C GLU A 348 5.37 20.31 -7.18
N ILE A 349 4.66 21.24 -6.55
CA ILE A 349 3.20 21.31 -6.68
C ILE A 349 2.74 21.51 -8.14
N HIS A 350 3.47 22.31 -8.94
CA HIS A 350 3.19 22.51 -10.37
C HIS A 350 3.63 21.30 -11.20
N LEU A 351 4.75 20.67 -10.84
CA LEU A 351 5.24 19.47 -11.52
C LEU A 351 4.31 18.27 -11.29
N TYR A 352 3.80 18.10 -10.07
CA TYR A 352 2.77 17.08 -9.78
C TYR A 352 1.50 17.30 -10.60
N GLN A 353 1.06 18.56 -10.79
CA GLN A 353 -0.06 18.90 -11.66
C GLN A 353 0.19 18.41 -13.10
N ALA A 354 1.31 18.80 -13.70
CA ALA A 354 1.67 18.45 -15.07
C ALA A 354 1.83 16.92 -15.27
N ILE A 355 2.44 16.25 -14.30
CA ILE A 355 2.63 14.80 -14.31
C ILE A 355 1.29 14.07 -14.21
N THR A 356 0.40 14.50 -13.32
CA THR A 356 -0.94 13.90 -13.18
C THR A 356 -1.73 14.03 -14.47
N GLU A 357 -1.71 15.21 -15.12
CA GLU A 357 -2.33 15.42 -16.43
C GLU A 357 -1.77 14.51 -17.53
N ALA A 358 -0.44 14.34 -17.55
CA ALA A 358 0.21 13.50 -18.57
C ALA A 358 -0.08 12.00 -18.36
N ILE A 359 -0.16 11.56 -17.10
CA ILE A 359 -0.43 10.15 -16.76
C ILE A 359 -1.90 9.80 -17.03
N GLU A 360 -2.86 10.69 -16.71
CA GLU A 360 -4.29 10.45 -16.92
C GLU A 360 -4.65 10.25 -18.42
N GLN A 361 -3.74 10.67 -19.32
CA GLN A 361 -3.86 10.41 -20.76
C GLN A 361 -3.36 9.00 -21.17
N LYS A 362 -2.96 8.19 -20.20
CA LYS A 362 -2.39 6.84 -20.42
C LYS A 362 -3.25 5.79 -19.73
N GLU A 363 -3.21 4.59 -20.29
CA GLU A 363 -3.70 3.42 -19.59
C GLU A 363 -2.63 2.96 -18.57
N ALA A 364 -2.73 3.45 -17.36
CA ALA A 364 -1.69 3.32 -16.35
C ALA A 364 -2.25 2.93 -14.97
N GLU A 365 -1.34 2.45 -14.13
CA GLU A 365 -1.50 2.29 -12.69
C GLU A 365 -0.43 3.11 -11.99
N VAL A 366 -0.76 3.78 -10.89
CA VAL A 366 0.15 4.68 -10.20
C VAL A 366 0.41 4.19 -8.78
N HIS A 367 1.67 3.97 -8.46
CA HIS A 367 2.15 3.67 -7.12
C HIS A 367 2.78 4.93 -6.53
N ILE A 368 2.11 5.52 -5.55
CA ILE A 368 2.55 6.78 -4.94
C ILE A 368 3.22 6.48 -3.60
N ALA A 369 4.47 6.95 -3.45
CA ALA A 369 5.17 6.86 -2.18
C ALA A 369 4.56 7.79 -1.13
N ASN A 370 4.85 7.49 0.11
CA ASN A 370 4.42 8.27 1.26
C ASN A 370 5.10 9.66 1.35
N SER A 371 4.94 10.36 2.46
CA SER A 371 5.47 11.70 2.71
C SER A 371 4.78 12.78 1.85
N LEU A 372 5.52 13.62 1.11
CA LEU A 372 4.95 14.70 0.28
C LEU A 372 4.26 14.16 -0.97
N ALA A 373 4.76 13.09 -1.58
CA ALA A 373 4.24 12.57 -2.85
C ALA A 373 2.72 12.36 -2.82
N VAL A 374 2.22 11.56 -1.89
CA VAL A 374 0.78 11.29 -1.76
C VAL A 374 -0.03 12.54 -1.39
N ARG A 375 0.60 13.52 -0.75
CA ARG A 375 -0.07 14.78 -0.37
C ARG A 375 -0.19 15.74 -1.54
N TYR A 376 0.85 15.87 -2.36
CA TYR A 376 0.79 16.71 -3.56
C TYR A 376 -0.31 16.26 -4.51
N ILE A 377 -0.45 14.95 -4.75
CA ILE A 377 -1.53 14.41 -5.59
C ILE A 377 -2.91 14.80 -5.04
N ASN A 378 -3.10 14.82 -3.72
CA ASN A 378 -4.36 15.28 -3.13
C ASN A 378 -4.68 16.74 -3.43
N TRP A 379 -3.68 17.58 -3.63
CA TRP A 379 -3.82 19.03 -3.74
C TRP A 379 -3.79 19.54 -5.18
N THR A 380 -3.43 18.71 -6.16
CA THR A 380 -3.49 19.09 -7.58
C THR A 380 -4.94 19.28 -8.04
N LEU A 381 -5.14 20.10 -9.07
CA LEU A 381 -6.42 20.25 -9.77
C LEU A 381 -6.74 19.02 -10.62
N ALA A 382 -5.74 18.52 -11.36
CA ALA A 382 -5.84 17.28 -12.09
C ALA A 382 -5.96 16.10 -11.12
N LYS A 383 -6.87 15.19 -11.42
CA LYS A 383 -7.15 13.98 -10.62
C LYS A 383 -6.98 12.73 -11.48
N PHE A 384 -6.65 11.64 -10.85
CA PHE A 384 -6.76 10.33 -11.45
C PHE A 384 -8.23 9.87 -11.40
N ASN A 385 -8.90 9.87 -12.55
CA ASN A 385 -10.29 9.45 -12.67
C ASN A 385 -10.41 8.03 -13.24
N THR A 386 -9.49 7.66 -14.12
CA THR A 386 -9.46 6.34 -14.78
C THR A 386 -8.24 5.51 -14.39
N THR A 387 -7.26 6.14 -13.74
CA THR A 387 -6.01 5.53 -13.31
C THR A 387 -6.13 5.01 -11.88
N GLU A 388 -5.85 3.73 -11.68
CA GLU A 388 -5.81 3.12 -10.34
C GLU A 388 -4.59 3.63 -9.55
N VAL A 389 -4.80 3.99 -8.29
CA VAL A 389 -3.77 4.52 -7.40
C VAL A 389 -3.53 3.58 -6.23
N PHE A 390 -2.28 3.20 -6.03
CA PHE A 390 -1.81 2.36 -4.93
C PHE A 390 -0.81 3.13 -4.06
N SER A 391 -0.76 2.81 -2.78
CA SER A 391 0.23 3.36 -1.85
C SER A 391 0.36 2.47 -0.63
N ASN A 392 1.56 2.39 -0.04
CA ASN A 392 1.82 1.67 1.20
C ASN A 392 1.29 2.48 2.39
N ARG A 393 -0.01 2.35 2.68
CA ARG A 393 -0.72 3.16 3.69
C ARG A 393 -1.06 2.40 4.97
N GLY A 394 -0.62 1.19 5.13
CA GLY A 394 -0.73 0.43 6.38
C GLY A 394 0.05 1.12 7.50
N THR A 395 1.34 1.27 7.31
CA THR A 395 2.25 1.98 8.22
C THR A 395 2.69 3.35 7.73
N SER A 396 2.51 3.60 6.44
CA SER A 396 2.93 4.84 5.77
C SER A 396 4.45 5.07 5.80
N GLY A 397 5.25 3.99 5.81
CA GLY A 397 6.70 4.03 5.71
C GLY A 397 7.20 4.42 4.32
N ILE A 398 8.51 4.70 4.21
CA ILE A 398 9.18 5.00 2.94
C ILE A 398 10.10 3.87 2.48
N ASP A 399 10.09 2.76 3.16
CA ASP A 399 11.06 1.68 3.15
C ASP A 399 10.79 0.56 2.14
N GLY A 400 9.70 0.62 1.39
CA GLY A 400 9.33 -0.43 0.42
C GLY A 400 8.41 0.04 -0.72
N CYS A 401 8.26 1.36 -0.92
CA CYS A 401 7.32 1.89 -1.90
C CYS A 401 7.67 1.48 -3.34
N LEU A 402 8.96 1.50 -3.70
CA LEU A 402 9.43 1.11 -5.03
C LEU A 402 9.37 -0.40 -5.22
N SER A 403 9.78 -1.19 -4.21
CA SER A 403 9.71 -2.65 -4.24
C SER A 403 8.27 -3.14 -4.44
N THR A 404 7.30 -2.50 -3.79
CA THR A 404 5.86 -2.78 -3.99
C THR A 404 5.44 -2.50 -5.43
N ALA A 405 5.85 -1.37 -6.00
CA ALA A 405 5.53 -1.02 -7.38
C ALA A 405 6.14 -2.03 -8.39
N VAL A 406 7.41 -2.45 -8.18
CA VAL A 406 8.08 -3.44 -9.03
C VAL A 406 7.36 -4.79 -8.97
N GLY A 407 6.93 -5.21 -7.78
CA GLY A 407 6.15 -6.44 -7.60
C GLY A 407 4.78 -6.38 -8.27
N ALA A 408 4.03 -5.31 -8.09
CA ALA A 408 2.74 -5.10 -8.72
C ALA A 408 2.82 -5.08 -10.25
N ALA A 409 3.86 -4.44 -10.79
CA ALA A 409 4.11 -4.36 -12.23
C ALA A 409 4.32 -5.72 -12.91
N GLN A 410 4.60 -6.80 -12.14
CA GLN A 410 4.63 -8.18 -12.66
C GLN A 410 3.26 -8.71 -13.06
N LYS A 411 2.17 -8.04 -12.64
CA LYS A 411 0.80 -8.54 -12.71
C LYS A 411 -0.14 -7.65 -13.52
N THR A 412 0.42 -6.74 -14.28
CA THR A 412 -0.33 -5.83 -15.15
C THR A 412 0.40 -5.62 -16.46
N ASP A 413 -0.37 -5.51 -17.55
CA ASP A 413 0.13 -5.08 -18.85
C ASP A 413 0.04 -3.55 -19.02
N LYS A 414 -0.66 -2.86 -18.10
CA LYS A 414 -0.73 -1.40 -18.05
C LYS A 414 0.63 -0.81 -17.71
N LEU A 415 0.82 0.45 -18.06
CA LEU A 415 1.98 1.21 -17.62
C LEU A 415 1.95 1.34 -16.09
N CYS A 416 2.96 0.82 -15.40
CA CYS A 416 3.07 0.92 -13.95
C CYS A 416 4.02 2.08 -13.60
N ILE A 417 3.50 3.12 -12.96
CA ILE A 417 4.22 4.35 -12.68
C ILE A 417 4.42 4.50 -11.17
N SER A 418 5.68 4.48 -10.72
CA SER A 418 6.04 4.78 -9.33
C SER A 418 6.42 6.27 -9.20
N ILE A 419 5.77 7.00 -8.30
CA ILE A 419 6.11 8.40 -7.98
C ILE A 419 6.66 8.44 -6.55
N ILE A 420 7.93 8.84 -6.41
CA ILE A 420 8.69 8.68 -5.17
C ILE A 420 9.61 9.88 -4.93
N GLY A 421 9.85 10.23 -3.66
CA GLY A 421 10.88 11.21 -3.29
C GLY A 421 12.26 10.58 -3.23
N ASP A 422 13.31 11.41 -3.29
CA ASP A 422 14.71 11.00 -3.31
C ASP A 422 15.14 10.16 -2.10
N VAL A 423 14.76 10.55 -0.89
CA VAL A 423 15.08 9.80 0.34
C VAL A 423 14.43 8.41 0.31
N ALA A 424 13.15 8.33 -0.08
CA ALA A 424 12.43 7.07 -0.19
C ALA A 424 13.03 6.18 -1.29
N PHE A 425 13.44 6.76 -2.42
CA PHE A 425 14.13 6.05 -3.49
C PHE A 425 15.46 5.47 -3.02
N GLN A 426 16.30 6.28 -2.38
CA GLN A 426 17.61 5.81 -1.88
C GLN A 426 17.44 4.73 -0.80
N TYR A 427 16.40 4.85 0.04
CA TYR A 427 16.11 3.87 1.07
C TYR A 427 15.68 2.52 0.46
N ASP A 428 14.92 2.51 -0.63
CA ASP A 428 14.37 1.31 -1.29
C ASP A 428 14.99 1.02 -2.68
N ARG A 429 16.18 1.56 -2.99
CA ARG A 429 16.82 1.37 -4.30
C ARG A 429 17.14 -0.09 -4.64
N ASN A 430 17.26 -0.98 -3.62
CA ASN A 430 17.44 -2.41 -3.81
C ASN A 430 16.24 -3.09 -4.48
N ALA A 431 15.09 -2.41 -4.59
CA ALA A 431 13.99 -2.79 -5.48
C ALA A 431 14.43 -3.03 -6.93
N LEU A 432 15.52 -2.41 -7.35
CA LEU A 432 16.10 -2.52 -8.70
C LEU A 432 17.25 -3.54 -8.77
N TRP A 433 17.64 -4.16 -7.66
CA TRP A 433 18.68 -5.18 -7.59
C TRP A 433 18.09 -6.58 -7.77
N ASN A 434 17.50 -6.83 -8.93
CA ASN A 434 16.97 -8.13 -9.33
C ASN A 434 16.80 -8.23 -10.85
N HIS A 435 16.47 -9.42 -11.36
CA HIS A 435 16.30 -9.68 -12.80
C HIS A 435 14.86 -9.58 -13.30
N TYR A 436 13.93 -9.11 -12.46
CA TYR A 436 12.50 -9.07 -12.74
C TYR A 436 11.97 -7.65 -12.93
N ILE A 437 12.82 -6.73 -13.41
CA ILE A 437 12.37 -5.35 -13.68
C ILE A 437 11.53 -5.34 -14.96
N PRO A 438 10.21 -5.07 -14.90
CA PRO A 438 9.35 -5.22 -16.06
C PRO A 438 9.43 -4.03 -17.00
N ALA A 439 9.24 -4.27 -18.30
CA ALA A 439 9.36 -3.25 -19.33
C ALA A 439 8.33 -2.11 -19.22
N ASN A 440 7.19 -2.36 -18.60
CA ASN A 440 6.13 -1.38 -18.35
C ASN A 440 6.37 -0.49 -17.11
N LEU A 441 7.48 -0.64 -16.39
CA LEU A 441 7.80 0.17 -15.21
C LEU A 441 8.31 1.56 -15.60
N ARG A 442 7.75 2.60 -14.97
CA ARG A 442 8.24 3.99 -15.01
C ARG A 442 8.41 4.49 -13.57
N ILE A 443 9.55 5.08 -13.29
CA ILE A 443 9.87 5.61 -11.96
C ILE A 443 10.08 7.11 -12.10
N ILE A 444 9.35 7.91 -11.35
CA ILE A 444 9.52 9.37 -11.26
C ILE A 444 10.04 9.69 -9.87
N VAL A 445 11.28 10.16 -9.81
CA VAL A 445 11.94 10.55 -8.56
C VAL A 445 11.93 12.07 -8.45
N PHE A 446 11.29 12.60 -7.43
CA PHE A 446 11.44 14.00 -7.05
C PHE A 446 12.65 14.15 -6.13
N ASN A 447 13.74 14.71 -6.66
CA ASN A 447 14.98 14.95 -5.92
C ASN A 447 15.06 16.42 -5.50
N ASN A 448 14.67 16.69 -4.27
CA ASN A 448 14.77 18.01 -3.66
C ASN A 448 15.93 18.11 -2.65
N GLY A 449 16.80 17.10 -2.61
CA GLY A 449 17.98 17.04 -1.76
C GLY A 449 17.69 16.63 -0.32
N GLY A 450 16.57 15.95 -0.04
CA GLY A 450 16.26 15.46 1.32
C GLY A 450 14.79 15.31 1.65
N GLY A 451 14.47 15.21 2.94
CA GLY A 451 13.12 15.06 3.47
C GLY A 451 12.34 16.38 3.53
N GLY A 452 12.01 16.99 2.40
CA GLY A 452 11.38 18.32 2.30
C GLY A 452 10.06 18.50 3.06
N ILE A 453 9.42 17.41 3.49
CA ILE A 453 8.18 17.49 4.30
C ILE A 453 8.39 18.27 5.60
N PHE A 454 9.55 18.18 6.23
CA PHE A 454 9.81 18.82 7.51
C PHE A 454 9.80 20.35 7.42
N ARG A 455 10.12 20.93 6.25
CA ARG A 455 10.01 22.39 6.00
C ARG A 455 8.56 22.90 6.01
N ASN A 456 7.59 21.99 5.86
CA ASN A 456 6.16 22.32 5.86
C ASN A 456 5.49 22.09 7.23
N LEU A 457 6.24 21.59 8.23
CA LEU A 457 5.72 21.37 9.57
C LEU A 457 5.99 22.58 10.46
N GLU A 458 4.93 23.08 11.10
CA GLU A 458 5.07 24.14 12.10
C GLU A 458 5.95 23.68 13.26
N GLY A 459 6.88 24.54 13.70
CA GLY A 459 7.87 24.23 14.70
C GLY A 459 9.14 23.60 14.15
N ALA A 460 9.05 22.58 13.30
CA ALA A 460 10.24 21.89 12.77
C ALA A 460 11.14 22.83 11.96
N LYS A 461 10.56 23.69 11.13
CA LYS A 461 11.29 24.64 10.27
C LYS A 461 12.14 25.69 11.02
N GLU A 462 11.90 25.85 12.31
CA GLU A 462 12.57 26.84 13.18
C GLU A 462 13.69 26.20 14.01
N LEU A 463 13.81 24.87 13.94
CA LEU A 463 14.81 24.13 14.70
C LEU A 463 16.17 24.12 14.00
N PRO A 464 17.28 24.30 14.75
CA PRO A 464 18.62 24.17 14.20
C PRO A 464 18.92 22.77 13.66
N GLU A 465 18.19 21.75 14.12
CA GLU A 465 18.32 20.35 13.68
C GLU A 465 17.64 20.06 12.33
N LEU A 466 16.94 21.02 11.75
CA LEU A 466 16.12 20.80 10.54
C LEU A 466 16.95 20.20 9.39
N ASP A 467 18.06 20.80 9.05
CA ASP A 467 18.83 20.45 7.86
C ASP A 467 19.53 19.08 8.00
N GLU A 468 20.12 18.80 9.17
CA GLU A 468 20.93 17.60 9.39
C GLU A 468 20.11 16.40 9.86
N PHE A 469 19.22 16.59 10.84
CA PHE A 469 18.55 15.46 11.51
C PHE A 469 17.12 15.21 11.06
N MET A 470 16.47 16.18 10.40
CA MET A 470 15.09 16.04 9.91
C MET A 470 15.04 15.93 8.38
N GLU A 471 15.51 16.97 7.67
CA GLU A 471 15.56 16.96 6.21
C GLU A 471 16.62 15.98 5.70
N THR A 472 17.69 15.74 6.49
CA THR A 472 18.80 14.85 6.14
C THR A 472 19.33 15.15 4.74
N LYS A 473 19.78 16.40 4.54
CA LYS A 473 20.25 16.89 3.24
C LYS A 473 21.26 15.94 2.60
N GLN A 474 21.04 15.65 1.32
CA GLN A 474 21.85 14.72 0.55
C GLN A 474 22.03 15.21 -0.89
N SER A 475 23.05 14.66 -1.58
CA SER A 475 23.38 14.98 -2.97
C SER A 475 23.41 13.76 -3.90
N PHE A 476 22.84 12.63 -3.46
CA PHE A 476 22.77 11.42 -4.27
C PHE A 476 21.77 11.59 -5.41
N THR A 477 22.10 10.97 -6.55
CA THR A 477 21.22 10.86 -7.71
C THR A 477 20.86 9.40 -8.00
N ALA A 478 19.83 9.18 -8.81
CA ALA A 478 19.41 7.86 -9.23
C ALA A 478 20.26 7.30 -10.40
N GLU A 479 21.10 8.11 -11.04
CA GLU A 479 21.78 7.78 -12.29
C GLU A 479 22.60 6.48 -12.21
N ASN A 480 23.47 6.36 -11.19
CA ASN A 480 24.30 5.16 -11.04
C ASN A 480 23.46 3.90 -10.75
N THR A 481 22.40 4.02 -9.97
CA THR A 481 21.49 2.91 -9.71
C THR A 481 20.79 2.45 -11.01
N CYS A 482 20.37 3.39 -11.86
CA CYS A 482 19.80 3.07 -13.17
C CYS A 482 20.80 2.37 -14.08
N LYS A 483 22.04 2.85 -14.10
CA LYS A 483 23.11 2.24 -14.88
C LYS A 483 23.42 0.81 -14.44
N ASP A 484 23.49 0.57 -13.15
CA ASP A 484 23.74 -0.76 -12.58
C ASP A 484 22.56 -1.72 -12.88
N ALA A 485 21.33 -1.21 -12.86
CA ALA A 485 20.12 -1.98 -13.14
C ALA A 485 19.76 -2.10 -14.64
N GLY A 486 20.50 -1.44 -15.54
CA GLY A 486 20.22 -1.44 -16.98
C GLY A 486 18.91 -0.71 -17.35
N ILE A 487 18.53 0.32 -16.59
CA ILE A 487 17.30 1.10 -16.75
C ILE A 487 17.61 2.41 -17.47
N SER A 488 16.75 2.83 -18.41
CA SER A 488 16.89 4.13 -19.08
C SER A 488 16.75 5.28 -18.08
N TYR A 489 17.72 6.18 -18.04
CA TYR A 489 17.74 7.32 -17.14
C TYR A 489 17.45 8.63 -17.88
N PHE A 490 16.52 9.41 -17.33
CA PHE A 490 16.17 10.77 -17.75
C PHE A 490 16.35 11.70 -16.55
N SER A 491 16.77 12.94 -16.80
CA SER A 491 16.91 13.95 -15.76
C SER A 491 16.39 15.29 -16.25
N ALA A 492 15.78 16.07 -15.35
CA ALA A 492 15.31 17.42 -15.62
C ALA A 492 15.53 18.31 -14.40
N SER A 493 16.12 19.51 -14.63
CA SER A 493 16.33 20.55 -13.62
C SER A 493 15.60 21.85 -13.96
N ILE A 494 15.11 21.97 -15.17
CA ILE A 494 14.34 23.11 -15.69
C ILE A 494 13.27 22.63 -16.67
N ALA A 495 12.25 23.46 -16.90
CA ALA A 495 11.11 23.11 -17.73
C ALA A 495 11.45 22.61 -19.16
N PRO A 496 12.41 23.18 -19.90
CA PRO A 496 12.75 22.68 -21.23
C PRO A 496 13.36 21.27 -21.27
N GLU A 497 13.89 20.78 -20.16
CA GLU A 497 14.45 19.42 -20.04
C GLU A 497 13.39 18.36 -19.74
N LEU A 498 12.19 18.76 -19.33
CA LEU A 498 11.13 17.86 -18.93
C LEU A 498 10.36 17.32 -20.14
N ASP A 499 10.77 16.17 -20.66
CA ASP A 499 10.08 15.47 -21.76
C ASP A 499 9.30 14.25 -21.26
N LEU A 500 8.15 14.51 -20.65
CA LEU A 500 7.23 13.48 -20.15
C LEU A 500 6.76 12.54 -21.28
N LYS A 501 6.61 13.07 -22.51
CA LYS A 501 6.13 12.28 -23.64
C LYS A 501 7.13 11.19 -24.02
N THR A 502 8.40 11.53 -24.18
CA THR A 502 9.46 10.56 -24.49
C THR A 502 9.65 9.58 -23.34
N PHE A 503 9.68 10.05 -22.09
CA PHE A 503 9.81 9.21 -20.91
C PHE A 503 8.68 8.18 -20.80
N LEU A 504 7.41 8.60 -20.87
CA LEU A 504 6.26 7.71 -20.71
C LEU A 504 6.15 6.68 -21.87
N ASN A 505 6.64 7.01 -23.07
CA ASN A 505 6.63 6.12 -24.23
C ASN A 505 7.96 5.37 -24.44
N CYS A 506 8.91 5.45 -23.54
CA CYS A 506 10.18 4.74 -23.61
C CYS A 506 9.97 3.23 -23.76
N LYS A 507 10.81 2.57 -24.56
CA LYS A 507 10.83 1.10 -24.63
C LYS A 507 11.65 0.56 -23.46
N GLY A 508 11.05 -0.33 -22.67
CA GLY A 508 11.68 -0.89 -21.47
C GLY A 508 11.52 0.00 -20.23
N PRO A 509 12.05 -0.44 -19.08
CA PRO A 509 11.94 0.30 -17.83
C PRO A 509 12.72 1.61 -17.89
N ALA A 510 12.16 2.66 -17.30
CA ALA A 510 12.79 3.98 -17.31
C ALA A 510 12.56 4.72 -15.98
N LEU A 511 13.54 5.55 -15.62
CA LEU A 511 13.48 6.46 -14.48
C LEU A 511 13.68 7.90 -14.95
N LEU A 512 12.82 8.80 -14.49
CA LEU A 512 12.94 10.25 -14.64
C LEU A 512 13.22 10.85 -13.25
N GLU A 513 14.38 11.48 -13.10
CA GLU A 513 14.77 12.22 -11.91
C GLU A 513 14.54 13.72 -12.14
N ILE A 514 13.70 14.32 -11.31
CA ILE A 514 13.33 15.74 -11.40
C ILE A 514 13.96 16.46 -10.21
N HIS A 515 14.92 17.34 -10.49
CA HIS A 515 15.62 18.11 -9.47
C HIS A 515 14.85 19.39 -9.15
N THR A 516 14.57 19.60 -7.87
CA THR A 516 13.87 20.78 -7.36
C THR A 516 14.59 21.33 -6.12
N ASN A 517 14.11 22.46 -5.61
CA ASN A 517 14.66 23.07 -4.41
C ASN A 517 13.65 22.98 -3.25
N SER A 518 14.04 22.33 -2.13
CA SER A 518 13.13 22.11 -0.99
C SER A 518 12.60 23.41 -0.36
N ILE A 519 13.40 24.50 -0.37
CA ILE A 519 13.01 25.80 0.19
C ILE A 519 11.97 26.46 -0.72
N GLU A 520 12.22 26.46 -2.05
CA GLU A 520 11.27 27.00 -3.02
C GLU A 520 9.97 26.23 -3.04
N ASN A 521 10.04 24.89 -2.99
CA ASN A 521 8.87 24.01 -2.88
C ASN A 521 8.02 24.34 -1.65
N ALA A 522 8.64 24.51 -0.48
CA ALA A 522 7.94 24.87 0.75
C ALA A 522 7.30 26.26 0.68
N SER A 523 8.00 27.23 0.10
CA SER A 523 7.50 28.60 -0.10
C SER A 523 6.28 28.59 -1.02
N GLU A 524 6.36 27.89 -2.15
CA GLU A 524 5.28 27.84 -3.13
C GLU A 524 4.06 27.07 -2.60
N LEU A 525 4.28 25.96 -1.88
CA LEU A 525 3.21 25.24 -1.22
C LEU A 525 2.50 26.12 -0.17
N LYS A 526 3.25 26.91 0.60
CA LYS A 526 2.67 27.86 1.54
C LYS A 526 1.82 28.91 0.82
N ARG A 527 2.31 29.47 -0.30
CA ARG A 527 1.57 30.40 -1.16
C ARG A 527 0.27 29.76 -1.67
N TYR A 528 0.36 28.51 -2.17
CA TYR A 528 -0.81 27.76 -2.62
C TYR A 528 -1.86 27.60 -1.51
N MET A 529 -1.43 27.13 -0.34
CA MET A 529 -2.32 26.91 0.80
C MET A 529 -2.96 28.20 1.32
N SER A 530 -2.29 29.35 1.17
CA SER A 530 -2.84 30.64 1.60
C SER A 530 -4.03 31.11 0.76
N LEU A 531 -4.19 30.61 -0.46
CA LEU A 531 -5.33 30.94 -1.33
C LEU A 531 -6.68 30.47 -0.77
N PHE A 532 -6.67 29.50 0.11
CA PHE A 532 -7.86 28.87 0.68
C PHE A 532 -8.16 29.33 2.12
N LYS A 533 -7.34 30.23 2.66
CA LYS A 533 -7.58 30.90 3.93
C LYS A 533 -8.33 32.20 3.64
N ALA A 534 -9.43 32.43 4.34
CA ALA A 534 -10.19 33.67 4.23
C ALA A 534 -9.41 34.85 4.83
#